data_b232edd1cd90e1b212b20cf58fccaa9f
#
_entry.id   b232edd1cd90e1b212b20cf58fccaa9f
#
_cell.length_a   1.000
_cell.length_b   1.000
_cell.length_c   1.000
_cell.angle_alpha   90.00
_cell.angle_beta   90.00
_cell.angle_gamma   90.00
#
_symmetry.space_group_name_H-M   'P 1'
#
loop_
_entity.id
_entity.type
_entity.pdbx_description
1 polymer ?
#
loop_
_entity_poly.entity_id
_entity_poly.type
_entity_poly.pdbx_seq_one_letter_code
_entity_poly.pdbx_strand_id
1 'polypeptide(L)'
;MKQEKSLTIVVPVYNEEKDIPKNMPVLYKFLTENFRSYDWKLIIADNGPSKDKTEEVSKKLAEKYKNLEYVRIPRPGRGNALKEIWLEDKSELLTYMDVDLSSDLVYLPQLVKALEEGSDLAIGSRLKKGARVYGRTLLRETMSRGYNMLIKTFFWTRFHDAQCGFKGIRQEAAQKLLPYVYDKAWFFDSELLILAEKSGFKVKEIPIVWRDDPASTVKVARTAWGDIKGLYRLFTTRPWTKISAKVKSEK
;
A
#
# COMPACT_ATOMS: atom_id res chain seq x y z
N MET A 1 10.27 -21.15 -22.66
CA MET A 1 10.65 -20.61 -21.33
C MET A 1 9.43 -19.90 -20.79
N LYS A 2 8.95 -20.21 -19.59
CA LYS A 2 7.89 -19.42 -18.93
C LYS A 2 8.46 -18.04 -18.65
N GLN A 3 7.82 -17.01 -19.15
CA GLN A 3 8.23 -15.63 -18.85
C GLN A 3 8.13 -15.42 -17.34
N GLU A 4 9.21 -15.00 -16.70
CA GLU A 4 9.21 -14.67 -15.29
C GLU A 4 8.30 -13.49 -15.08
N LYS A 5 7.37 -13.57 -14.10
CA LYS A 5 6.47 -12.46 -13.77
C LYS A 5 7.26 -11.37 -13.09
N SER A 6 7.01 -10.14 -13.46
CA SER A 6 7.67 -8.99 -12.86
C SER A 6 6.89 -8.48 -11.63
N LEU A 7 7.63 -8.16 -10.56
CA LEU A 7 7.08 -7.75 -9.27
C LEU A 7 7.85 -6.54 -8.71
N THR A 8 7.16 -5.47 -8.42
CA THR A 8 7.74 -4.31 -7.73
C THR A 8 7.21 -4.21 -6.31
N ILE A 9 8.14 -4.10 -5.36
CA ILE A 9 7.84 -3.85 -3.95
C ILE A 9 8.28 -2.42 -3.63
N VAL A 10 7.33 -1.57 -3.21
CA VAL A 10 7.61 -0.18 -2.83
C VAL A 10 7.55 -0.03 -1.31
N VAL A 11 8.54 0.59 -0.74
CA VAL A 11 8.57 0.97 0.68
C VAL A 11 8.63 2.50 0.76
N PRO A 12 7.48 3.16 1.00
CA PRO A 12 7.45 4.61 1.16
C PRO A 12 8.08 5.01 2.51
N VAL A 13 9.01 5.96 2.48
CA VAL A 13 9.78 6.40 3.65
C VAL A 13 9.77 7.92 3.80
N TYR A 14 9.89 8.40 5.03
CA TYR A 14 10.09 9.82 5.35
C TYR A 14 10.72 9.96 6.74
N ASN A 15 11.98 10.43 6.81
CA ASN A 15 12.77 10.51 8.03
C ASN A 15 12.92 9.14 8.73
N GLU A 16 13.42 8.15 7.98
CA GLU A 16 13.53 6.75 8.41
C GLU A 16 15.00 6.26 8.44
N GLU A 17 15.94 7.16 8.76
CA GLU A 17 17.39 6.84 8.79
C GLU A 17 17.75 5.64 9.67
N LYS A 18 16.90 5.32 10.67
CA LYS A 18 17.13 4.24 11.64
C LYS A 18 16.50 2.92 11.19
N ASP A 19 15.30 2.98 10.61
CA ASP A 19 14.56 1.76 10.26
C ASP A 19 14.99 1.18 8.91
N ILE A 20 15.41 2.00 7.98
CA ILE A 20 15.90 1.54 6.67
C ILE A 20 17.10 0.58 6.80
N PRO A 21 18.20 0.93 7.51
CA PRO A 21 19.34 0.01 7.63
C PRO A 21 19.02 -1.28 8.37
N LYS A 22 18.03 -1.25 9.26
CA LYS A 22 17.59 -2.41 10.05
C LYS A 22 16.70 -3.34 9.24
N ASN A 23 15.70 -2.79 8.55
CA ASN A 23 14.59 -3.56 8.01
C ASN A 23 14.73 -3.89 6.52
N MET A 24 15.37 -3.02 5.72
CA MET A 24 15.52 -3.30 4.28
C MET A 24 16.42 -4.50 3.97
N PRO A 25 17.53 -4.78 4.70
CA PRO A 25 18.28 -6.02 4.52
C PRO A 25 17.45 -7.28 4.84
N VAL A 26 16.55 -7.21 5.82
CA VAL A 26 15.64 -8.32 6.18
C VAL A 26 14.66 -8.57 5.05
N LEU A 27 14.02 -7.53 4.55
CA LEU A 27 13.09 -7.61 3.41
C LEU A 27 13.81 -8.11 2.15
N TYR A 28 14.98 -7.59 1.83
CA TYR A 28 15.79 -8.01 0.69
C TYR A 28 16.13 -9.50 0.74
N LYS A 29 16.60 -9.98 1.90
CA LYS A 29 16.88 -11.41 2.10
C LYS A 29 15.62 -12.25 1.89
N PHE A 30 14.50 -11.84 2.47
CA PHE A 30 13.21 -12.52 2.32
C PHE A 30 12.80 -12.63 0.84
N LEU A 31 12.93 -11.54 0.08
CA LEU A 31 12.62 -11.52 -1.36
C LEU A 31 13.52 -12.46 -2.15
N THR A 32 14.82 -12.44 -1.88
CA THR A 32 15.79 -13.31 -2.53
C THR A 32 15.50 -14.81 -2.29
N GLU A 33 15.02 -15.15 -1.10
CA GLU A 33 14.72 -16.53 -0.72
C GLU A 33 13.36 -17.02 -1.27
N ASN A 34 12.33 -16.16 -1.28
CA ASN A 34 10.95 -16.57 -1.53
C ASN A 34 10.42 -16.19 -2.92
N PHE A 35 11.09 -15.30 -3.67
CA PHE A 35 10.65 -14.80 -4.97
C PHE A 35 11.65 -15.10 -6.10
N ARG A 36 12.34 -16.23 -6.05
CA ARG A 36 13.37 -16.64 -7.03
C ARG A 36 12.85 -16.81 -8.47
N SER A 37 11.55 -17.06 -8.62
CA SER A 37 10.88 -17.24 -9.91
C SER A 37 10.27 -15.95 -10.45
N TYR A 38 10.57 -14.81 -9.83
CA TYR A 38 10.08 -13.49 -10.23
C TYR A 38 11.27 -12.60 -10.64
N ASP A 39 11.05 -11.80 -11.65
CA ASP A 39 11.87 -10.61 -11.90
C ASP A 39 11.39 -9.51 -10.96
N TRP A 40 11.98 -9.48 -9.75
CA TRP A 40 11.54 -8.55 -8.71
C TRP A 40 12.51 -7.40 -8.48
N LYS A 41 11.98 -6.25 -8.09
CA LYS A 41 12.73 -5.11 -7.58
C LYS A 41 12.11 -4.52 -6.32
N LEU A 42 12.96 -3.98 -5.46
CA LEU A 42 12.61 -3.30 -4.23
C LEU A 42 12.93 -1.81 -4.36
N ILE A 43 11.94 -0.94 -4.16
CA ILE A 43 12.10 0.51 -4.27
C ILE A 43 11.91 1.15 -2.89
N ILE A 44 12.94 1.81 -2.39
CA ILE A 44 12.84 2.73 -1.25
C ILE A 44 12.39 4.08 -1.82
N ALA A 45 11.15 4.47 -1.53
CA ALA A 45 10.51 5.67 -2.06
C ALA A 45 10.50 6.78 -1.00
N ASP A 46 11.44 7.72 -1.06
CA ASP A 46 11.48 8.87 -0.16
C ASP A 46 10.36 9.87 -0.55
N ASN A 47 9.29 9.89 0.23
CA ASN A 47 8.04 10.58 -0.07
C ASN A 47 8.03 12.06 0.37
N GLY A 48 9.09 12.76 0.10
CA GLY A 48 9.34 14.16 0.40
C GLY A 48 10.80 14.40 0.71
N PRO A 49 11.25 15.65 0.86
CA PRO A 49 12.63 15.91 1.26
C PRO A 49 12.82 15.51 2.73
N SER A 50 13.28 14.28 2.97
CA SER A 50 13.69 13.83 4.31
C SER A 50 14.75 14.79 4.88
N LYS A 51 14.65 15.06 6.18
CA LYS A 51 15.51 16.04 6.88
C LYS A 51 16.65 15.38 7.64
N ASP A 52 16.66 14.07 7.68
CA ASP A 52 17.66 13.22 8.32
C ASP A 52 18.54 12.53 7.25
N LYS A 53 19.23 11.47 7.61
CA LYS A 53 20.11 10.72 6.70
C LYS A 53 19.39 9.65 5.87
N THR A 54 18.06 9.72 5.74
CA THR A 54 17.25 8.77 4.95
C THR A 54 17.81 8.56 3.55
N GLU A 55 18.11 9.63 2.82
CA GLU A 55 18.68 9.58 1.47
C GLU A 55 20.04 8.88 1.46
N GLU A 56 20.94 9.25 2.38
CA GLU A 56 22.29 8.70 2.45
C GLU A 56 22.27 7.19 2.70
N VAL A 57 21.51 6.74 3.70
CA VAL A 57 21.44 5.31 4.06
C VAL A 57 20.74 4.48 2.97
N SER A 58 19.74 5.06 2.29
CA SER A 58 19.04 4.38 1.20
C SER A 58 19.93 4.18 -0.02
N LYS A 59 20.68 5.20 -0.41
CA LYS A 59 21.64 5.13 -1.54
C LYS A 59 22.74 4.10 -1.27
N LYS A 60 23.31 4.06 -0.05
CA LYS A 60 24.28 3.03 0.34
C LYS A 60 23.74 1.61 0.22
N LEU A 61 22.46 1.39 0.53
CA LEU A 61 21.82 0.09 0.35
C LEU A 61 21.57 -0.23 -1.13
N ALA A 62 21.17 0.75 -1.92
CA ALA A 62 20.98 0.58 -3.38
C ALA A 62 22.29 0.24 -4.10
N GLU A 63 23.43 0.80 -3.67
CA GLU A 63 24.75 0.43 -4.18
C GLU A 63 25.15 -1.01 -3.79
N LYS A 64 24.70 -1.48 -2.62
CA LYS A 64 25.05 -2.81 -2.09
C LYS A 64 24.17 -3.93 -2.66
N TYR A 65 22.90 -3.67 -2.94
CA TYR A 65 21.92 -4.68 -3.32
C TYR A 65 21.41 -4.47 -4.75
N LYS A 66 21.64 -5.47 -5.63
CA LYS A 66 21.41 -5.39 -7.08
C LYS A 66 19.99 -4.97 -7.49
N ASN A 67 18.97 -5.48 -6.82
CA ASN A 67 17.56 -5.26 -7.18
C ASN A 67 16.89 -4.24 -6.23
N LEU A 68 17.69 -3.40 -5.56
CA LEU A 68 17.21 -2.35 -4.68
C LEU A 68 17.52 -0.99 -5.29
N GLU A 69 16.48 -0.15 -5.38
CA GLU A 69 16.56 1.19 -5.93
C GLU A 69 16.14 2.21 -4.87
N TYR A 70 16.75 3.40 -4.92
CA TYR A 70 16.28 4.57 -4.18
C TYR A 70 15.66 5.58 -5.13
N VAL A 71 14.43 5.99 -4.85
CA VAL A 71 13.70 6.99 -5.64
C VAL A 71 13.25 8.12 -4.72
N ARG A 72 13.65 9.35 -5.06
CA ARG A 72 13.20 10.54 -4.36
C ARG A 72 11.99 11.14 -5.05
N ILE A 73 10.89 11.28 -4.31
CA ILE A 73 9.68 11.91 -4.78
C ILE A 73 9.66 13.38 -4.31
N PRO A 74 9.71 14.35 -5.22
CA PRO A 74 9.83 15.77 -4.85
C PRO A 74 8.61 16.29 -4.07
N ARG A 75 7.43 15.72 -4.32
CA ARG A 75 6.17 16.11 -3.69
C ARG A 75 5.93 15.27 -2.44
N PRO A 76 5.77 15.90 -1.26
CA PRO A 76 5.53 15.14 -0.04
C PRO A 76 4.19 14.39 -0.09
N GLY A 77 4.18 13.24 0.56
CA GLY A 77 3.02 12.41 0.78
C GLY A 77 3.15 10.99 0.27
N ARG A 78 2.83 10.05 1.16
CA ARG A 78 2.88 8.60 0.88
C ARG A 78 2.07 8.22 -0.37
N GLY A 79 0.85 8.78 -0.49
CA GLY A 79 0.01 8.53 -1.66
C GLY A 79 0.61 9.05 -2.96
N ASN A 80 1.34 10.19 -2.94
CA ASN A 80 2.08 10.67 -4.11
C ASN A 80 3.16 9.68 -4.53
N ALA A 81 3.97 9.20 -3.60
CA ALA A 81 5.06 8.29 -3.89
C ALA A 81 4.54 6.99 -4.53
N LEU A 82 3.52 6.38 -3.92
CA LEU A 82 2.91 5.17 -4.46
C LEU A 82 2.30 5.39 -5.83
N LYS A 83 1.56 6.49 -6.01
CA LYS A 83 0.91 6.82 -7.27
C LYS A 83 1.91 7.05 -8.40
N GLU A 84 2.96 7.83 -8.14
CA GLU A 84 3.98 8.18 -9.13
C GLU A 84 4.73 6.92 -9.58
N ILE A 85 5.24 6.12 -8.62
CA ILE A 85 5.96 4.90 -8.94
C ILE A 85 5.04 3.88 -9.65
N TRP A 86 3.85 3.64 -9.15
CA TRP A 86 2.96 2.62 -9.72
C TRP A 86 2.41 2.98 -11.10
N LEU A 87 2.32 4.26 -11.45
CA LEU A 87 1.92 4.68 -12.80
C LEU A 87 3.05 4.53 -13.81
N GLU A 88 4.30 4.74 -13.39
CA GLU A 88 5.47 4.69 -14.26
C GLU A 88 6.05 3.27 -14.38
N ASP A 89 5.88 2.45 -13.36
CA ASP A 89 6.40 1.08 -13.31
C ASP A 89 5.66 0.18 -14.29
N LYS A 90 6.41 -0.73 -14.93
CA LYS A 90 5.88 -1.66 -15.94
C LYS A 90 5.74 -3.09 -15.43
N SER A 91 6.07 -3.34 -14.15
CA SER A 91 5.90 -4.67 -13.56
C SER A 91 4.44 -5.07 -13.52
N GLU A 92 4.15 -6.34 -13.81
CA GLU A 92 2.77 -6.87 -13.81
C GLU A 92 2.09 -6.75 -12.44
N LEU A 93 2.89 -6.91 -11.39
CA LEU A 93 2.43 -6.91 -9.99
C LEU A 93 3.17 -5.82 -9.21
N LEU A 94 2.40 -5.00 -8.54
CA LEU A 94 2.88 -3.88 -7.74
C LEU A 94 2.44 -4.09 -6.30
N THR A 95 3.37 -3.97 -5.36
CA THR A 95 3.06 -4.09 -3.94
C THR A 95 3.70 -2.95 -3.15
N TYR A 96 3.18 -2.68 -1.97
CA TYR A 96 3.87 -1.84 -1.01
C TYR A 96 3.70 -2.35 0.42
N MET A 97 4.64 -1.99 1.27
CA MET A 97 4.58 -2.21 2.70
C MET A 97 5.27 -1.09 3.47
N ASP A 98 4.95 -0.96 4.73
CA ASP A 98 5.57 0.02 5.61
C ASP A 98 7.01 -0.40 5.97
N VAL A 99 7.90 0.57 6.17
CA VAL A 99 9.33 0.37 6.42
C VAL A 99 9.62 -0.37 7.72
N ASP A 100 8.73 -0.26 8.71
CA ASP A 100 8.84 -0.91 10.03
C ASP A 100 8.58 -2.42 10.01
N LEU A 101 8.13 -2.96 8.84
CA LEU A 101 7.75 -4.36 8.67
C LEU A 101 6.71 -4.83 9.71
N SER A 102 5.81 -3.95 10.12
CA SER A 102 4.71 -4.28 11.04
C SER A 102 3.84 -5.44 10.55
N SER A 103 3.71 -5.61 9.24
CA SER A 103 3.12 -6.81 8.62
C SER A 103 4.15 -7.93 8.54
N ASP A 104 3.81 -9.12 9.02
CA ASP A 104 4.69 -10.26 8.89
C ASP A 104 4.90 -10.63 7.42
N LEU A 105 6.17 -10.73 6.99
CA LEU A 105 6.58 -10.95 5.61
C LEU A 105 6.04 -12.26 5.01
N VAL A 106 5.71 -13.25 5.83
CA VAL A 106 5.15 -14.53 5.38
C VAL A 106 3.83 -14.38 4.61
N TYR A 107 3.16 -13.22 4.72
CA TYR A 107 1.93 -12.93 3.99
C TYR A 107 2.19 -12.32 2.60
N LEU A 108 3.40 -11.86 2.29
CA LEU A 108 3.71 -11.28 0.98
C LEU A 108 3.51 -12.29 -0.18
N PRO A 109 3.96 -13.55 -0.09
CA PRO A 109 3.63 -14.55 -1.12
C PRO A 109 2.13 -14.79 -1.28
N GLN A 110 1.35 -14.74 -0.20
CA GLN A 110 -0.10 -14.90 -0.28
C GLN A 110 -0.77 -13.70 -0.97
N LEU A 111 -0.27 -12.49 -0.74
CA LEU A 111 -0.74 -11.26 -1.37
C LEU A 111 -0.46 -11.29 -2.87
N VAL A 112 0.75 -11.65 -3.26
CA VAL A 112 1.16 -11.80 -4.66
C VAL A 112 0.34 -12.89 -5.36
N LYS A 113 0.19 -14.06 -4.74
CA LYS A 113 -0.62 -15.17 -5.24
C LYS A 113 -2.09 -14.76 -5.48
N ALA A 114 -2.68 -13.96 -4.60
CA ALA A 114 -4.05 -13.49 -4.79
C ALA A 114 -4.20 -12.63 -6.06
N LEU A 115 -3.19 -11.82 -6.39
CA LEU A 115 -3.17 -11.05 -7.64
C LEU A 115 -3.02 -11.96 -8.85
N GLU A 116 -2.17 -12.99 -8.77
CA GLU A 116 -2.00 -13.99 -9.84
C GLU A 116 -3.25 -14.82 -10.10
N GLU A 117 -4.03 -15.10 -9.06
CA GLU A 117 -5.29 -15.82 -9.13
C GLU A 117 -6.46 -14.94 -9.65
N GLY A 118 -6.16 -13.72 -10.10
CA GLY A 118 -7.11 -12.86 -10.79
C GLY A 118 -7.84 -11.86 -9.90
N SER A 119 -7.32 -11.57 -8.69
CA SER A 119 -7.71 -10.38 -7.95
C SER A 119 -7.03 -9.15 -8.55
N ASP A 120 -7.74 -8.05 -8.67
CA ASP A 120 -7.18 -6.79 -9.17
C ASP A 120 -6.35 -6.09 -8.08
N LEU A 121 -6.81 -6.20 -6.83
CA LEU A 121 -6.12 -5.74 -5.64
C LEU A 121 -6.08 -6.86 -4.59
N ALA A 122 -5.01 -6.90 -3.81
CA ALA A 122 -4.88 -7.74 -2.62
C ALA A 122 -4.42 -6.89 -1.45
N ILE A 123 -5.03 -7.07 -0.28
CA ILE A 123 -4.72 -6.25 0.90
C ILE A 123 -4.55 -7.12 2.14
N GLY A 124 -3.60 -6.77 2.97
CA GLY A 124 -3.54 -7.27 4.34
C GLY A 124 -4.64 -6.64 5.17
N SER A 125 -5.17 -7.37 6.13
CA SER A 125 -6.20 -6.89 7.03
C SER A 125 -5.92 -7.27 8.47
N ARG A 126 -5.96 -6.26 9.32
CA ARG A 126 -5.85 -6.37 10.77
C ARG A 126 -7.20 -6.66 11.42
N LEU A 127 -8.29 -6.43 10.69
CA LEU A 127 -9.67 -6.46 11.19
C LEU A 127 -10.48 -7.67 10.70
N LYS A 128 -10.00 -8.37 9.68
CA LYS A 128 -10.65 -9.58 9.17
C LYS A 128 -10.53 -10.73 10.15
N LYS A 129 -11.55 -11.59 10.21
CA LYS A 129 -11.51 -12.80 11.03
C LYS A 129 -10.28 -13.65 10.70
N GLY A 130 -9.50 -13.99 11.72
CA GLY A 130 -8.23 -14.71 11.60
C GLY A 130 -6.98 -13.81 11.68
N ALA A 131 -7.12 -12.49 11.64
CA ALA A 131 -6.02 -11.58 11.87
C ALA A 131 -5.60 -11.57 13.35
N ARG A 132 -4.30 -11.34 13.60
CA ARG A 132 -3.75 -11.18 14.95
C ARG A 132 -2.97 -9.88 15.04
N VAL A 133 -3.32 -9.03 16.00
CA VAL A 133 -2.69 -7.72 16.18
C VAL A 133 -2.07 -7.65 17.57
N TYR A 134 -0.79 -7.33 17.62
CA TYR A 134 -0.01 -7.22 18.86
C TYR A 134 0.43 -5.77 19.09
N GLY A 135 0.48 -5.34 20.36
CA GLY A 135 0.96 -4.01 20.75
C GLY A 135 -0.04 -2.86 20.51
N ARG A 136 -1.24 -3.14 19.99
CA ARG A 136 -2.21 -2.12 19.66
C ARG A 136 -2.99 -1.66 20.87
N THR A 137 -3.16 -0.34 21.03
CA THR A 137 -3.99 0.23 22.10
C THR A 137 -5.48 0.09 21.78
N LEU A 138 -6.33 -0.04 22.82
CA LEU A 138 -7.78 -0.10 22.67
C LEU A 138 -8.35 1.11 21.91
N LEU A 139 -7.78 2.30 22.14
CA LEU A 139 -8.17 3.51 21.43
C LEU A 139 -7.92 3.38 19.90
N ARG A 140 -6.73 2.95 19.50
CA ARG A 140 -6.40 2.74 18.08
C ARG A 140 -7.30 1.69 17.45
N GLU A 141 -7.60 0.61 18.18
CA GLU A 141 -8.49 -0.44 17.69
C GLU A 141 -9.91 0.08 17.47
N THR A 142 -10.48 0.78 18.47
CA THR A 142 -11.83 1.35 18.39
C THR A 142 -11.95 2.37 17.27
N MET A 143 -10.96 3.27 17.13
CA MET A 143 -10.94 4.26 16.05
C MET A 143 -10.86 3.60 14.68
N SER A 144 -10.01 2.60 14.52
CA SER A 144 -9.88 1.86 13.26
C SER A 144 -11.18 1.15 12.88
N ARG A 145 -11.83 0.47 13.83
CA ARG A 145 -13.14 -0.18 13.58
C ARG A 145 -14.23 0.83 13.26
N GLY A 146 -14.31 1.93 14.00
CA GLY A 146 -15.26 3.01 13.76
C GLY A 146 -15.08 3.62 12.37
N TYR A 147 -13.84 3.89 11.97
CA TYR A 147 -13.52 4.42 10.64
C TYR A 147 -13.93 3.46 9.51
N ASN A 148 -13.59 2.18 9.63
CA ASN A 148 -13.99 1.18 8.63
C ASN A 148 -15.52 0.95 8.61
N MET A 149 -16.20 1.09 9.75
CA MET A 149 -17.66 1.05 9.83
C MET A 149 -18.28 2.23 9.08
N LEU A 150 -17.74 3.45 9.23
CA LEU A 150 -18.17 4.62 8.44
C LEU A 150 -18.05 4.35 6.93
N ILE A 151 -16.89 3.84 6.47
CA ILE A 151 -16.71 3.51 5.06
C ILE A 151 -17.75 2.50 4.60
N LYS A 152 -17.97 1.41 5.35
CA LYS A 152 -18.98 0.41 5.01
C LYS A 152 -20.39 0.99 4.91
N THR A 153 -20.77 1.84 5.86
CA THR A 153 -22.11 2.45 5.90
C THR A 153 -22.35 3.38 4.71
N PHE A 154 -21.39 4.25 4.39
CA PHE A 154 -21.57 5.26 3.34
C PHE A 154 -21.31 4.74 1.92
N PHE A 155 -20.39 3.75 1.77
CA PHE A 155 -19.99 3.26 0.45
C PHE A 155 -20.38 1.81 0.19
N TRP A 156 -20.95 1.09 1.16
CA TRP A 156 -21.39 -0.30 1.04
C TRP A 156 -20.26 -1.22 0.57
N THR A 157 -19.05 -0.97 1.11
CA THR A 157 -17.85 -1.75 0.80
C THR A 157 -17.82 -3.08 1.59
N ARG A 158 -17.08 -4.05 1.05
CA ARG A 158 -16.96 -5.40 1.64
C ARG A 158 -15.69 -5.58 2.46
N PHE A 159 -14.61 -4.87 2.12
CA PHE A 159 -13.35 -4.96 2.87
C PHE A 159 -13.52 -4.47 4.33
N HIS A 160 -12.62 -4.95 5.20
CA HIS A 160 -12.68 -4.67 6.64
C HIS A 160 -11.60 -3.68 7.09
N ASP A 161 -10.49 -3.54 6.37
CA ASP A 161 -9.37 -2.69 6.75
C ASP A 161 -8.86 -1.85 5.58
N ALA A 162 -9.30 -0.60 5.52
CA ALA A 162 -8.92 0.34 4.49
C ALA A 162 -7.46 0.83 4.60
N GLN A 163 -6.93 0.93 5.82
CA GLN A 163 -5.68 1.64 6.12
C GLN A 163 -4.50 0.73 6.48
N CYS A 164 -4.59 -0.58 6.21
CA CYS A 164 -3.43 -1.45 6.39
C CYS A 164 -2.33 -1.11 5.38
N GLY A 165 -1.12 -0.84 5.87
CA GLY A 165 0.06 -0.52 5.06
C GLY A 165 0.69 -1.73 4.39
N PHE A 166 -0.12 -2.63 3.85
CA PHE A 166 0.33 -3.84 3.17
C PHE A 166 -0.66 -4.21 2.06
N LYS A 167 -0.35 -3.80 0.84
CA LYS A 167 -1.24 -3.94 -0.31
C LYS A 167 -0.50 -4.30 -1.59
N GLY A 168 -1.23 -4.90 -2.52
CA GLY A 168 -0.79 -5.14 -3.88
C GLY A 168 -1.90 -4.82 -4.88
N ILE A 169 -1.49 -4.50 -6.09
CA ILE A 169 -2.37 -4.16 -7.21
C ILE A 169 -1.75 -4.69 -8.51
N ARG A 170 -2.59 -5.14 -9.42
CA ARG A 170 -2.15 -5.44 -10.80
C ARG A 170 -1.92 -4.14 -11.56
N GLN A 171 -0.91 -4.11 -12.43
CA GLN A 171 -0.58 -2.91 -13.20
C GLN A 171 -1.77 -2.38 -14.01
N GLU A 172 -2.53 -3.26 -14.65
CA GLU A 172 -3.72 -2.87 -15.40
C GLU A 172 -4.79 -2.16 -14.54
N ALA A 173 -4.96 -2.62 -13.30
CA ALA A 173 -5.88 -2.00 -12.35
C ALA A 173 -5.33 -0.66 -11.83
N ALA A 174 -4.01 -0.57 -11.60
CA ALA A 174 -3.33 0.65 -11.20
C ALA A 174 -3.52 1.75 -12.25
N GLN A 175 -3.29 1.46 -13.54
CA GLN A 175 -3.48 2.39 -14.65
C GLN A 175 -4.92 2.91 -14.77
N LYS A 176 -5.90 2.10 -14.40
CA LYS A 176 -7.32 2.47 -14.46
C LYS A 176 -7.79 3.25 -13.24
N LEU A 177 -7.26 2.95 -12.06
CA LEU A 177 -7.74 3.51 -10.79
C LEU A 177 -6.96 4.76 -10.35
N LEU A 178 -5.62 4.72 -10.43
CA LEU A 178 -4.77 5.78 -9.87
C LEU A 178 -4.98 7.17 -10.48
N PRO A 179 -5.34 7.35 -11.77
CA PRO A 179 -5.69 8.68 -12.29
C PRO A 179 -6.84 9.36 -11.54
N TYR A 180 -7.71 8.58 -10.89
CA TYR A 180 -8.87 9.06 -10.13
C TYR A 180 -8.64 9.11 -8.61
N VAL A 181 -7.48 8.68 -8.12
CA VAL A 181 -7.09 8.82 -6.72
C VAL A 181 -6.47 10.21 -6.54
N TYR A 182 -7.11 11.06 -5.74
CA TYR A 182 -6.72 12.46 -5.54
C TYR A 182 -5.94 12.69 -4.26
N ASP A 183 -6.14 11.85 -3.24
CA ASP A 183 -5.41 12.01 -1.99
C ASP A 183 -3.92 11.70 -2.16
N LYS A 184 -3.11 12.52 -1.52
CA LYS A 184 -1.65 12.48 -1.64
C LYS A 184 -0.97 11.92 -0.39
N ALA A 185 -1.75 11.66 0.67
CA ALA A 185 -1.24 11.32 1.98
C ALA A 185 -1.83 9.99 2.50
N TRP A 186 -2.49 10.02 3.64
CA TRP A 186 -2.96 8.83 4.34
C TRP A 186 -4.30 8.30 3.85
N PHE A 187 -5.18 9.18 3.34
CA PHE A 187 -6.47 8.77 2.79
C PHE A 187 -6.35 8.02 1.47
N PHE A 188 -5.19 8.10 0.80
CA PHE A 188 -4.88 7.38 -0.44
C PHE A 188 -5.33 5.92 -0.42
N ASP A 189 -5.03 5.20 0.66
CA ASP A 189 -5.37 3.80 0.82
C ASP A 189 -6.87 3.55 0.82
N SER A 190 -7.60 4.36 1.57
CA SER A 190 -9.06 4.27 1.66
C SER A 190 -9.71 4.66 0.34
N GLU A 191 -9.23 5.73 -0.28
CA GLU A 191 -9.72 6.19 -1.58
C GLU A 191 -9.54 5.13 -2.65
N LEU A 192 -8.33 4.56 -2.78
CA LEU A 192 -8.03 3.51 -3.75
C LEU A 192 -8.99 2.31 -3.61
N LEU A 193 -9.20 1.83 -2.38
CA LEU A 193 -10.05 0.67 -2.14
C LEU A 193 -11.53 0.94 -2.39
N ILE A 194 -12.03 2.12 -1.99
CA ILE A 194 -13.41 2.51 -2.26
C ILE A 194 -13.62 2.60 -3.78
N LEU A 195 -12.71 3.25 -4.50
CA LEU A 195 -12.77 3.35 -5.95
C LEU A 195 -12.75 1.97 -6.61
N ALA A 196 -11.85 1.09 -6.17
CA ALA A 196 -11.73 -0.25 -6.71
C ALA A 196 -13.04 -1.04 -6.58
N GLU A 197 -13.59 -1.20 -5.36
CA GLU A 197 -14.82 -1.96 -5.16
C GLU A 197 -16.02 -1.32 -5.84
N LYS A 198 -16.17 0.02 -5.76
CA LYS A 198 -17.28 0.73 -6.40
C LYS A 198 -17.22 0.68 -7.92
N SER A 199 -16.04 0.49 -8.51
CA SER A 199 -15.86 0.34 -9.96
C SER A 199 -15.90 -1.12 -10.43
N GLY A 200 -16.12 -2.07 -9.52
CA GLY A 200 -16.27 -3.49 -9.85
C GLY A 200 -14.98 -4.27 -9.96
N PHE A 201 -13.85 -3.72 -9.46
CA PHE A 201 -12.58 -4.45 -9.34
C PHE A 201 -12.64 -5.46 -8.20
N LYS A 202 -11.95 -6.59 -8.38
CA LYS A 202 -11.90 -7.68 -7.39
C LYS A 202 -10.84 -7.37 -6.32
N VAL A 203 -11.30 -7.14 -5.09
CA VAL A 203 -10.42 -6.92 -3.94
C VAL A 203 -10.37 -8.19 -3.08
N LYS A 204 -9.18 -8.76 -2.91
CA LYS A 204 -8.94 -9.89 -1.99
C LYS A 204 -8.33 -9.37 -0.71
N GLU A 205 -8.95 -9.72 0.41
CA GLU A 205 -8.48 -9.36 1.73
C GLU A 205 -7.91 -10.57 2.46
N ILE A 206 -6.70 -10.44 3.00
CA ILE A 206 -5.92 -11.50 3.65
C ILE A 206 -5.78 -11.14 5.14
N PRO A 207 -6.25 -11.97 6.08
CA PRO A 207 -6.00 -11.73 7.49
C PRO A 207 -4.51 -11.92 7.78
N ILE A 208 -3.89 -10.94 8.45
CA ILE A 208 -2.46 -10.95 8.70
C ILE A 208 -2.13 -10.90 10.20
N VAL A 209 -0.88 -11.25 10.52
CA VAL A 209 -0.25 -10.89 11.79
C VAL A 209 0.35 -9.50 11.62
N TRP A 210 0.01 -8.61 12.55
CA TRP A 210 0.47 -7.24 12.60
C TRP A 210 1.07 -6.94 13.99
N ARG A 211 2.20 -6.25 14.01
CA ARG A 211 2.83 -5.78 15.25
C ARG A 211 2.92 -4.26 15.21
N ASP A 212 2.11 -3.57 16.03
CA ASP A 212 2.13 -2.11 16.09
C ASP A 212 3.50 -1.63 16.60
N ASP A 213 4.10 -0.67 15.89
CA ASP A 213 5.29 0.01 16.35
C ASP A 213 4.90 1.07 17.41
N PRO A 214 5.40 0.97 18.65
CA PRO A 214 5.16 1.94 19.70
C PRO A 214 5.75 3.33 19.39
N ALA A 215 6.75 3.41 18.50
CA ALA A 215 7.37 4.66 18.07
C ALA A 215 6.62 5.38 16.95
N SER A 216 5.47 4.85 16.49
CA SER A 216 4.68 5.45 15.43
C SER A 216 4.33 6.92 15.68
N THR A 217 4.76 7.79 14.78
CA THR A 217 4.58 9.25 14.85
C THR A 217 3.25 9.75 14.25
N VAL A 218 2.37 8.87 13.82
CA VAL A 218 1.11 9.22 13.16
C VAL A 218 0.18 9.98 14.12
N LYS A 219 -0.07 11.26 13.80
CA LYS A 219 -0.99 12.12 14.55
C LYS A 219 -2.44 11.79 14.18
N VAL A 220 -3.04 10.86 14.91
CA VAL A 220 -4.38 10.29 14.63
C VAL A 220 -5.46 11.34 14.40
N ALA A 221 -5.53 12.40 15.22
CA ALA A 221 -6.56 13.43 15.08
C ALA A 221 -6.43 14.24 13.77
N ARG A 222 -5.21 14.51 13.32
CA ARG A 222 -4.97 15.26 12.08
C ARG A 222 -5.28 14.42 10.83
N THR A 223 -4.93 13.15 10.86
CA THR A 223 -5.26 12.21 9.77
C THR A 223 -6.77 11.99 9.68
N ALA A 224 -7.47 11.80 10.80
CA ALA A 224 -8.91 11.60 10.85
C ALA A 224 -9.70 12.73 10.17
N TRP A 225 -9.29 13.99 10.35
CA TRP A 225 -9.94 15.12 9.67
C TRP A 225 -9.73 15.10 8.15
N GLY A 226 -8.53 14.73 7.69
CA GLY A 226 -8.26 14.52 6.27
C GLY A 226 -9.10 13.40 5.68
N ASP A 227 -9.22 12.31 6.41
CA ASP A 227 -10.02 11.14 6.02
C ASP A 227 -11.50 11.49 5.85
N ILE A 228 -12.09 12.24 6.81
CA ILE A 228 -13.49 12.69 6.72
C ILE A 228 -13.72 13.57 5.49
N LYS A 229 -12.83 14.52 5.22
CA LYS A 229 -12.91 15.35 4.01
C LYS A 229 -12.82 14.51 2.74
N GLY A 230 -11.94 13.50 2.73
CA GLY A 230 -11.79 12.57 1.63
C GLY A 230 -13.07 11.75 1.40
N LEU A 231 -13.67 11.21 2.46
CA LEU A 231 -14.94 10.49 2.39
C LEU A 231 -16.08 11.38 1.87
N TYR A 232 -16.20 12.61 2.38
CA TYR A 232 -17.20 13.57 1.91
C TYR A 232 -17.02 13.88 0.42
N ARG A 233 -15.79 14.14 -0.03
CA ARG A 233 -15.48 14.35 -1.45
C ARG A 233 -15.91 13.15 -2.29
N LEU A 234 -15.53 11.94 -1.90
CA LEU A 234 -15.91 10.72 -2.63
C LEU A 234 -17.43 10.53 -2.70
N PHE A 235 -18.12 10.77 -1.58
CA PHE A 235 -19.57 10.65 -1.50
C PHE A 235 -20.29 11.60 -2.45
N THR A 236 -19.82 12.85 -2.57
CA THR A 236 -20.41 13.89 -3.41
C THR A 236 -20.03 13.75 -4.89
N THR A 237 -18.76 13.45 -5.20
CA THR A 237 -18.24 13.44 -6.57
C THR A 237 -18.40 12.10 -7.30
N ARG A 238 -18.51 10.99 -6.57
CA ARG A 238 -18.72 9.62 -7.08
C ARG A 238 -17.83 9.25 -8.28
N PRO A 239 -16.50 9.39 -8.21
CA PRO A 239 -15.62 9.24 -9.36
C PRO A 239 -15.62 7.81 -9.95
N TRP A 240 -16.02 6.80 -9.19
CA TRP A 240 -16.18 5.42 -9.69
C TRP A 240 -17.16 5.27 -10.83
N THR A 241 -18.12 6.19 -10.99
CA THR A 241 -19.07 6.15 -12.14
C THR A 241 -18.33 6.33 -13.46
N LYS A 242 -17.37 7.23 -13.52
CA LYS A 242 -16.51 7.46 -14.69
C LYS A 242 -15.58 6.27 -14.95
N ILE A 243 -14.99 5.70 -13.88
CA ILE A 243 -14.13 4.52 -13.98
C ILE A 243 -14.92 3.34 -14.55
N SER A 244 -16.10 3.05 -13.96
CA SER A 244 -16.96 1.95 -14.42
C SER A 244 -17.40 2.10 -15.87
N ALA A 245 -17.70 3.30 -16.32
CA ALA A 245 -18.06 3.58 -17.71
C ALA A 245 -16.87 3.27 -18.64
N LYS A 246 -15.66 3.72 -18.29
CA LYS A 246 -14.44 3.46 -19.07
C LYS A 246 -14.12 1.97 -19.14
N VAL A 247 -14.17 1.25 -18.01
CA VAL A 247 -13.90 -0.21 -17.96
C VAL A 247 -14.91 -1.00 -18.82
N LYS A 248 -16.17 -0.54 -18.90
CA LYS A 248 -17.18 -1.19 -19.74
C LYS A 248 -16.97 -0.93 -21.25
N SER A 249 -16.44 0.22 -21.63
CA SER A 249 -16.16 0.55 -23.03
C SER A 249 -14.91 -0.14 -23.60
N GLU A 250 -14.06 -0.68 -22.74
CA GLU A 250 -12.83 -1.41 -23.10
C GLU A 250 -13.02 -2.94 -23.17
N LYS A 251 -14.23 -3.44 -22.83
CA LYS A 251 -14.63 -4.86 -22.94
C LYS A 251 -15.48 -5.09 -24.18
#